data_73c30a3d7d0cfde49659d440efc17e2a
#
_entry.id   73c30a3d7d0cfde49659d440efc17e2a
#
_cell.length_a   1.000
_cell.length_b   1.000
_cell.length_c   1.000
_cell.angle_alpha   90.00
_cell.angle_beta   90.00
_cell.angle_gamma   90.00
#
_symmetry.space_group_name_H-M   'P 1'
#
loop_
_entity.id
_entity.type
_entity.pdbx_description
1 polymer ?
#
loop_
_entity_poly.entity_id
_entity_poly.type
_entity_poly.pdbx_seq_one_letter_code
_entity_poly.pdbx_strand_id
1 'polypeptide(L)'
;MTLLALSLSILLAACKPDAAPTAPADAAAPVAAAPAAAPAAAPATAEPTAPATAADASATCELADFDAFLPEFGRKIALQEKSVADPLLSERYDTEGQGEPTLVTEKVPLSEVTWPVMPNPSGLKAVGREMQVTKEADGSMKVLIRTPDTSNQQSYYFAQRPCWQLVRMADESI
;
A
#
# COMPACT_ATOMS: atom_id res chain seq x y z
N MET A 1 -38.07 -29.36 -33.21
CA MET A 1 -37.64 -30.73 -32.86
C MET A 1 -36.30 -30.96 -33.48
N THR A 2 -35.21 -30.96 -32.73
CA THR A 2 -33.96 -31.71 -33.00
C THR A 2 -33.04 -31.45 -31.78
N LEU A 3 -32.93 -32.44 -30.93
CA LEU A 3 -32.01 -32.53 -29.79
C LEU A 3 -30.62 -32.85 -30.33
N LEU A 4 -29.61 -32.04 -30.00
CA LEU A 4 -28.22 -32.39 -30.20
C LEU A 4 -27.57 -32.51 -28.82
N ALA A 5 -27.35 -33.75 -28.38
CA ALA A 5 -26.60 -34.10 -27.19
C ALA A 5 -25.10 -34.03 -27.51
N LEU A 6 -24.35 -33.18 -26.82
CA LEU A 6 -22.88 -33.12 -26.91
C LEU A 6 -22.31 -33.73 -25.64
N SER A 7 -21.71 -34.92 -25.78
CA SER A 7 -21.03 -35.64 -24.71
C SER A 7 -19.63 -35.06 -24.49
N LEU A 8 -19.34 -34.57 -23.29
CA LEU A 8 -18.04 -34.07 -22.87
C LEU A 8 -17.29 -35.17 -22.12
N SER A 9 -16.26 -35.74 -22.75
CA SER A 9 -15.40 -36.75 -22.15
C SER A 9 -14.30 -36.09 -21.32
N ILE A 10 -14.27 -36.38 -20.02
CA ILE A 10 -13.25 -35.92 -19.06
C ILE A 10 -12.11 -36.95 -19.08
N LEU A 11 -10.93 -36.55 -19.52
CA LEU A 11 -9.65 -37.25 -19.37
C LEU A 11 -9.00 -36.86 -18.06
N LEU A 12 -9.01 -37.76 -17.07
CA LEU A 12 -8.17 -37.65 -15.86
C LEU A 12 -6.74 -38.09 -16.21
N ALA A 13 -5.79 -37.20 -16.18
CA ALA A 13 -4.38 -37.52 -16.17
C ALA A 13 -3.86 -37.57 -14.73
N ALA A 14 -3.59 -38.75 -14.21
CA ALA A 14 -2.96 -38.98 -12.92
C ALA A 14 -1.44 -38.78 -13.06
N CYS A 15 -0.88 -37.77 -12.40
CA CYS A 15 0.57 -37.64 -12.20
C CYS A 15 0.97 -38.29 -10.87
N LYS A 16 1.85 -39.28 -10.98
CA LYS A 16 2.48 -40.07 -9.94
C LYS A 16 3.60 -39.26 -9.27
N PRO A 17 3.74 -39.25 -7.93
CA PRO A 17 4.89 -38.61 -7.28
C PRO A 17 6.10 -39.54 -7.36
N ASP A 18 7.24 -39.01 -7.84
CA ASP A 18 8.53 -39.71 -7.86
C ASP A 18 9.32 -39.38 -6.59
N ALA A 19 10.07 -40.37 -6.16
CA ALA A 19 10.68 -40.52 -4.87
C ALA A 19 11.89 -39.61 -4.64
N ALA A 20 12.11 -39.20 -3.38
CA ALA A 20 13.30 -38.53 -2.88
C ALA A 20 14.56 -39.42 -2.92
N PRO A 21 15.74 -38.90 -3.19
CA PRO A 21 16.99 -39.57 -2.83
C PRO A 21 17.51 -39.08 -1.47
N THR A 22 17.86 -40.09 -0.71
CA THR A 22 18.52 -40.16 0.60
C THR A 22 19.87 -39.47 0.62
N ALA A 23 20.17 -38.77 1.73
CA ALA A 23 21.49 -38.25 2.07
C ALA A 23 22.47 -39.35 2.46
N PRO A 24 23.79 -39.13 2.36
CA PRO A 24 24.74 -39.70 3.30
C PRO A 24 25.33 -38.61 4.21
N ALA A 25 25.34 -38.94 5.49
CA ALA A 25 26.14 -38.28 6.52
C ALA A 25 27.62 -38.62 6.31
N ASP A 26 28.49 -37.64 6.50
CA ASP A 26 29.82 -37.95 7.04
C ASP A 26 30.33 -36.81 7.92
N ALA A 27 30.96 -37.25 9.02
CA ALA A 27 31.37 -36.51 10.17
C ALA A 27 32.77 -35.87 10.00
N ALA A 28 33.01 -34.73 10.63
CA ALA A 28 34.24 -34.46 11.39
C ALA A 28 34.15 -33.07 12.06
N ALA A 29 34.19 -33.03 13.36
CA ALA A 29 34.57 -31.90 14.22
C ALA A 29 36.10 -32.00 14.50
N PRO A 30 36.70 -31.11 15.36
CA PRO A 30 36.62 -29.67 15.55
C PRO A 30 38.00 -29.00 15.45
N VAL A 31 38.08 -27.72 15.22
CA VAL A 31 39.28 -26.92 15.53
C VAL A 31 38.87 -25.63 16.24
N ALA A 32 39.29 -25.53 17.47
CA ALA A 32 39.25 -24.32 18.27
C ALA A 32 40.32 -23.32 17.80
N ALA A 33 39.98 -22.05 17.64
CA ALA A 33 40.93 -20.96 17.66
C ALA A 33 40.28 -19.73 18.32
N ALA A 34 41.03 -19.15 19.21
CA ALA A 34 40.71 -18.13 20.19
C ALA A 34 40.52 -16.71 19.64
N PRO A 35 40.16 -15.74 20.50
CA PRO A 35 39.42 -14.52 20.12
C PRO A 35 40.34 -13.41 19.61
N ALA A 36 39.98 -12.78 18.50
CA ALA A 36 40.57 -11.52 18.08
C ALA A 36 39.70 -10.35 18.53
N ALA A 37 40.37 -9.38 19.12
CA ALA A 37 39.85 -8.17 19.71
C ALA A 37 38.90 -7.37 18.79
N ALA A 38 37.81 -6.90 19.36
CA ALA A 38 36.95 -5.92 18.76
C ALA A 38 37.64 -4.55 18.64
N PRO A 39 37.54 -3.85 17.51
CA PRO A 39 37.84 -2.42 17.47
C PRO A 39 36.67 -1.65 18.07
N ALA A 40 37.01 -0.72 18.95
CA ALA A 40 36.10 0.19 19.62
C ALA A 40 35.24 0.96 18.58
N ALA A 41 33.94 0.90 18.75
CA ALA A 41 32.99 1.73 18.04
C ALA A 41 33.24 3.19 18.44
N ALA A 42 33.54 4.03 17.43
CA ALA A 42 33.51 5.47 17.58
C ALA A 42 32.05 5.92 17.82
N PRO A 43 31.84 6.95 18.68
CA PRO A 43 30.51 7.47 18.90
C PRO A 43 29.99 8.09 17.61
N ALA A 44 28.89 7.55 17.09
CA ALA A 44 28.12 8.21 16.02
C ALA A 44 27.63 9.56 16.54
N THR A 45 28.18 10.62 15.96
CA THR A 45 27.71 11.99 16.15
C THR A 45 26.26 12.01 15.69
N ALA A 46 25.34 12.16 16.63
CA ALA A 46 23.94 12.41 16.32
C ALA A 46 23.89 13.74 15.56
N GLU A 47 23.54 13.66 14.30
CA GLU A 47 23.18 14.81 13.48
C GLU A 47 21.96 15.49 14.13
N PRO A 48 22.01 16.81 14.41
CA PRO A 48 20.88 17.46 15.05
C PRO A 48 19.69 17.40 14.09
N THR A 49 18.70 16.59 14.45
CA THR A 49 17.37 16.63 13.84
C THR A 49 16.89 18.07 13.95
N ALA A 50 16.86 18.77 12.84
CA ALA A 50 16.27 20.11 12.77
C ALA A 50 14.86 20.02 13.36
N PRO A 51 14.47 20.94 14.28
CA PRO A 51 13.12 20.95 14.79
C PRO A 51 12.20 21.14 13.60
N ALA A 52 11.28 20.19 13.39
CA ALA A 52 10.18 20.37 12.47
C ALA A 52 9.53 21.69 12.88
N THR A 53 9.63 22.69 12.02
CA THR A 53 9.03 24.00 12.20
C THR A 53 7.56 23.71 12.51
N ALA A 54 7.13 24.07 13.71
CA ALA A 54 5.73 24.01 14.09
C ALA A 54 5.00 24.97 13.14
N ALA A 55 4.50 24.43 12.03
CA ALA A 55 3.71 25.16 11.07
C ALA A 55 2.43 25.58 11.79
N ASP A 56 2.38 26.89 12.00
CA ASP A 56 1.24 27.74 12.29
C ASP A 56 -0.02 27.04 12.87
N ALA A 57 -0.05 26.96 14.19
CA ALA A 57 -1.19 26.41 14.95
C ALA A 57 -2.47 27.28 14.85
N SER A 58 -2.49 28.28 13.96
CA SER A 58 -3.60 29.22 13.74
C SER A 58 -4.42 28.95 12.48
N ALA A 59 -4.11 27.92 11.71
CA ALA A 59 -4.92 27.57 10.53
C ALA A 59 -6.28 27.02 10.99
N THR A 60 -7.33 27.81 10.84
CA THR A 60 -8.71 27.36 11.05
C THR A 60 -9.10 26.44 9.91
N CYS A 61 -9.18 25.14 10.17
CA CYS A 61 -9.61 24.17 9.17
C CYS A 61 -11.13 24.21 9.02
N GLU A 62 -11.63 24.55 7.84
CA GLU A 62 -13.07 24.58 7.55
C GLU A 62 -13.74 23.20 7.77
N LEU A 63 -12.97 22.13 7.55
CA LEU A 63 -13.39 20.73 7.68
C LEU A 63 -12.41 19.99 8.60
N ALA A 64 -12.49 20.30 9.92
CA ALA A 64 -11.63 19.68 10.93
C ALA A 64 -12.04 18.23 11.27
N ASP A 65 -13.34 17.93 11.15
CA ASP A 65 -13.88 16.59 11.30
C ASP A 65 -13.67 15.75 10.03
N PHE A 66 -13.13 14.53 10.18
CA PHE A 66 -12.81 13.68 9.02
C PHE A 66 -14.05 13.17 8.29
N ASP A 67 -15.13 12.88 9.02
CA ASP A 67 -16.37 12.37 8.44
C ASP A 67 -17.08 13.45 7.60
N ALA A 68 -16.90 14.72 7.96
CA ALA A 68 -17.34 15.85 7.15
C ALA A 68 -16.39 16.15 5.98
N PHE A 69 -15.08 15.95 6.19
CA PHE A 69 -14.06 16.22 5.17
C PHE A 69 -14.09 15.23 4.01
N LEU A 70 -14.14 13.93 4.31
CA LEU A 70 -13.97 12.88 3.30
C LEU A 70 -14.98 12.93 2.13
N PRO A 71 -16.30 13.11 2.36
CA PRO A 71 -17.26 13.23 1.26
C PRO A 71 -17.02 14.46 0.39
N GLU A 72 -16.62 15.57 0.99
CA GLU A 72 -16.31 16.80 0.26
C GLU A 72 -15.02 16.67 -0.55
N PHE A 73 -13.99 16.06 0.02
CA PHE A 73 -12.73 15.76 -0.66
C PHE A 73 -12.97 14.90 -1.89
N GLY A 74 -13.72 13.80 -1.77
CA GLY A 74 -13.98 12.91 -2.91
C GLY A 74 -14.86 13.52 -4.01
N ARG A 75 -15.63 14.59 -3.69
CA ARG A 75 -16.55 15.24 -4.62
C ARG A 75 -15.96 16.47 -5.31
N LYS A 76 -15.04 17.19 -4.65
CA LYS A 76 -14.53 18.50 -5.11
C LYS A 76 -13.05 18.41 -5.50
N ILE A 77 -12.74 18.47 -6.79
CA ILE A 77 -11.36 18.47 -7.28
C ILE A 77 -10.56 19.62 -6.67
N ALA A 78 -11.13 20.83 -6.59
CA ALA A 78 -10.45 21.98 -5.98
C ALA A 78 -10.10 21.76 -4.48
N LEU A 79 -10.83 20.90 -3.76
CA LEU A 79 -10.47 20.52 -2.41
C LEU A 79 -9.37 19.45 -2.42
N GLN A 80 -9.41 18.51 -3.36
CA GLN A 80 -8.33 17.54 -3.55
C GLN A 80 -7.01 18.26 -3.82
N GLU A 81 -6.97 19.19 -4.78
CA GLU A 81 -5.76 19.98 -5.13
C GLU A 81 -5.15 20.73 -3.93
N LYS A 82 -5.99 21.23 -3.02
CA LYS A 82 -5.55 21.93 -1.80
C LYS A 82 -5.14 21.00 -0.66
N SER A 83 -5.66 19.78 -0.65
CA SER A 83 -5.56 18.84 0.47
C SER A 83 -4.77 17.58 0.13
N VAL A 84 -3.98 17.61 -0.94
CA VAL A 84 -2.97 16.58 -1.26
C VAL A 84 -1.61 17.11 -0.88
N ALA A 85 -0.78 16.27 -0.25
CA ALA A 85 0.58 16.63 0.12
C ALA A 85 1.46 16.78 -1.12
N ASP A 86 2.44 17.68 -1.07
CA ASP A 86 3.45 17.84 -2.10
C ASP A 86 4.84 17.52 -1.51
N PRO A 87 5.51 16.44 -1.95
CA PRO A 87 5.01 15.42 -2.88
C PRO A 87 4.00 14.43 -2.23
N LEU A 88 3.10 13.91 -3.05
CA LEU A 88 2.26 12.76 -2.71
C LEU A 88 3.10 11.48 -2.78
N LEU A 89 3.04 10.65 -1.74
CA LEU A 89 3.63 9.31 -1.79
C LEU A 89 2.66 8.36 -2.52
N SER A 90 3.09 7.82 -3.65
CA SER A 90 2.33 6.86 -4.46
C SER A 90 3.00 5.49 -4.42
N GLU A 91 2.23 4.47 -4.09
CA GLU A 91 2.66 3.08 -4.04
C GLU A 91 1.84 2.25 -5.03
N ARG A 92 2.49 1.34 -5.74
CA ARG A 92 1.84 0.39 -6.66
C ARG A 92 2.65 -0.89 -6.76
N TYR A 93 2.01 -1.97 -7.16
CA TYR A 93 2.71 -3.18 -7.52
C TYR A 93 3.09 -3.18 -9.01
N ASP A 94 4.36 -3.42 -9.28
CA ASP A 94 4.84 -3.72 -10.64
C ASP A 94 4.68 -5.22 -10.89
N THR A 95 3.88 -5.56 -11.89
CA THR A 95 3.56 -6.92 -12.30
C THR A 95 4.16 -7.29 -13.68
N GLU A 96 4.92 -6.38 -14.31
CA GLU A 96 5.48 -6.59 -15.65
C GLU A 96 6.69 -7.55 -15.67
N GLY A 97 7.28 -7.82 -14.49
CA GLY A 97 8.40 -8.75 -14.34
C GLY A 97 8.01 -10.22 -14.43
N GLN A 98 9.02 -11.09 -14.67
CA GLN A 98 8.87 -12.58 -14.68
C GLN A 98 8.82 -13.18 -13.25
N GLY A 99 8.63 -12.37 -12.20
CA GLY A 99 8.68 -12.77 -10.81
C GLY A 99 7.42 -12.42 -10.03
N GLU A 100 7.54 -12.43 -8.71
CA GLU A 100 6.48 -11.93 -7.83
C GLU A 100 6.32 -10.41 -7.99
N PRO A 101 5.09 -9.87 -7.84
CA PRO A 101 4.84 -8.43 -7.89
C PRO A 101 5.75 -7.66 -6.92
N THR A 102 6.39 -6.61 -7.41
CA THR A 102 7.32 -5.79 -6.61
C THR A 102 6.66 -4.47 -6.24
N LEU A 103 6.72 -4.09 -4.96
CA LEU A 103 6.20 -2.79 -4.50
C LEU A 103 7.11 -1.67 -5.01
N VAL A 104 6.54 -0.76 -5.78
CA VAL A 104 7.17 0.48 -6.25
C VAL A 104 6.61 1.65 -5.49
N THR A 105 7.49 2.47 -4.92
CA THR A 105 7.13 3.69 -4.17
C THR A 105 7.72 4.90 -4.87
N GLU A 106 6.88 5.87 -5.20
CA GLU A 106 7.24 7.09 -5.90
C GLU A 106 6.79 8.33 -5.12
N LYS A 107 7.57 9.42 -5.22
CA LYS A 107 7.18 10.73 -4.73
C LYS A 107 6.68 11.55 -5.91
N VAL A 108 5.38 11.73 -6.00
CA VAL A 108 4.72 12.42 -7.12
C VAL A 108 4.52 13.88 -6.74
N PRO A 109 5.18 14.82 -7.44
CA PRO A 109 4.94 16.25 -7.22
C PRO A 109 3.50 16.61 -7.60
N LEU A 110 2.92 17.59 -6.94
CA LEU A 110 1.51 17.96 -7.12
C LEU A 110 1.16 18.29 -8.59
N SER A 111 2.13 18.82 -9.35
CA SER A 111 1.99 19.10 -10.78
C SER A 111 1.80 17.88 -11.67
N GLU A 112 2.16 16.69 -11.18
CA GLU A 112 2.06 15.42 -11.91
C GLU A 112 0.91 14.54 -11.40
N VAL A 113 0.22 14.97 -10.34
CA VAL A 113 -0.94 14.24 -9.82
C VAL A 113 -2.08 14.26 -10.82
N THR A 114 -2.64 13.09 -11.11
CA THR A 114 -3.84 12.96 -11.96
C THR A 114 -5.11 13.17 -11.14
N TRP A 115 -6.00 14.03 -11.61
CA TRP A 115 -7.25 14.37 -10.93
C TRP A 115 -8.47 13.72 -11.58
N PRO A 116 -9.46 13.25 -10.79
CA PRO A 116 -9.45 13.19 -9.33
C PRO A 116 -8.50 12.13 -8.79
N VAL A 117 -7.76 12.44 -7.70
CA VAL A 117 -6.86 11.50 -7.05
C VAL A 117 -7.62 10.39 -6.29
N MET A 118 -8.84 10.68 -5.84
CA MET A 118 -9.74 9.74 -5.19
C MET A 118 -11.13 9.81 -5.82
N PRO A 119 -11.80 8.68 -6.08
CA PRO A 119 -13.16 8.68 -6.61
C PRO A 119 -14.16 9.23 -5.58
N ASN A 120 -15.31 9.73 -6.08
CA ASN A 120 -16.38 10.21 -5.23
C ASN A 120 -16.99 9.05 -4.41
N PRO A 121 -16.94 9.10 -3.07
CA PRO A 121 -17.47 8.05 -2.21
C PRO A 121 -18.95 7.74 -2.44
N SER A 122 -19.77 8.74 -2.76
CA SER A 122 -21.21 8.55 -2.96
C SER A 122 -21.56 7.70 -4.19
N GLY A 123 -20.65 7.61 -5.16
CA GLY A 123 -20.86 6.83 -6.40
C GLY A 123 -20.36 5.39 -6.33
N LEU A 124 -19.56 5.01 -5.32
CA LEU A 124 -18.88 3.73 -5.27
C LEU A 124 -19.83 2.53 -5.30
N LYS A 125 -20.90 2.59 -4.51
CA LYS A 125 -21.88 1.51 -4.41
C LYS A 125 -22.59 1.23 -5.74
N ALA A 126 -22.82 2.28 -6.55
CA ALA A 126 -23.47 2.15 -7.86
C ALA A 126 -22.60 1.38 -8.87
N VAL A 127 -21.27 1.35 -8.65
CA VAL A 127 -20.30 0.64 -9.49
C VAL A 127 -19.76 -0.63 -8.81
N GLY A 128 -20.44 -1.13 -7.78
CA GLY A 128 -20.08 -2.36 -7.09
C GLY A 128 -18.82 -2.26 -6.22
N ARG A 129 -18.42 -1.04 -5.81
CA ARG A 129 -17.26 -0.83 -4.93
C ARG A 129 -17.71 -0.54 -3.51
N GLU A 130 -16.88 -0.92 -2.57
CA GLU A 130 -17.06 -0.68 -1.13
C GLU A 130 -15.98 0.26 -0.61
N MET A 131 -16.31 1.03 0.42
CA MET A 131 -15.38 1.88 1.13
C MET A 131 -15.38 1.53 2.61
N GLN A 132 -14.18 1.42 3.18
CA GLN A 132 -13.95 1.25 4.61
C GLN A 132 -13.03 2.34 5.11
N VAL A 133 -13.40 2.97 6.22
CA VAL A 133 -12.59 4.00 6.91
C VAL A 133 -12.08 3.43 8.21
N THR A 134 -10.79 3.56 8.47
CA THR A 134 -10.13 3.08 9.69
C THR A 134 -9.26 4.20 10.25
N LYS A 135 -9.36 4.43 11.56
CA LYS A 135 -8.44 5.32 12.27
C LYS A 135 -7.23 4.52 12.73
N GLU A 136 -6.05 4.96 12.35
CA GLU A 136 -4.77 4.36 12.72
C GLU A 136 -4.32 4.81 14.12
N ALA A 137 -3.35 4.07 14.70
CA ALA A 137 -2.85 4.34 16.05
C ALA A 137 -2.16 5.70 16.20
N ASP A 138 -1.60 6.24 15.12
CA ASP A 138 -0.96 7.56 15.05
C ASP A 138 -1.95 8.72 14.84
N GLY A 139 -3.25 8.42 14.80
CA GLY A 139 -4.31 9.39 14.55
C GLY A 139 -4.58 9.69 13.08
N SER A 140 -3.82 9.12 12.15
CA SER A 140 -4.11 9.19 10.72
C SER A 140 -5.37 8.38 10.38
N MET A 141 -5.92 8.63 9.19
CA MET A 141 -7.09 7.91 8.69
C MET A 141 -6.72 7.15 7.42
N LYS A 142 -7.06 5.87 7.39
CA LYS A 142 -6.97 5.02 6.19
C LYS A 142 -8.36 4.85 5.58
N VAL A 143 -8.47 5.13 4.29
CA VAL A 143 -9.66 4.86 3.48
C VAL A 143 -9.31 3.79 2.47
N LEU A 144 -9.91 2.61 2.61
CA LEU A 144 -9.80 1.51 1.65
C LEU A 144 -11.01 1.54 0.72
N ILE A 145 -10.77 1.54 -0.58
CA ILE A 145 -11.80 1.39 -1.62
C ILE A 145 -11.47 0.15 -2.42
N ARG A 146 -12.40 -0.82 -2.45
CA ARG A 146 -12.20 -2.11 -3.11
C ARG A 146 -13.41 -2.56 -3.89
N THR A 147 -13.21 -3.44 -4.86
CA THR A 147 -14.25 -4.27 -5.46
C THR A 147 -14.25 -5.63 -4.76
N PRO A 148 -15.34 -6.01 -4.07
CA PRO A 148 -15.42 -7.30 -3.37
C PRO A 148 -15.05 -8.47 -4.28
N ASP A 149 -14.44 -9.50 -3.70
CA ASP A 149 -14.06 -10.76 -4.37
C ASP A 149 -13.08 -10.59 -5.55
N THR A 150 -12.37 -9.46 -5.59
CA THR A 150 -11.32 -9.18 -6.59
C THR A 150 -10.06 -8.62 -5.93
N SER A 151 -8.94 -8.57 -6.68
CA SER A 151 -7.73 -7.87 -6.25
C SER A 151 -7.78 -6.36 -6.44
N ASN A 152 -8.86 -5.80 -7.00
CA ASN A 152 -8.96 -4.37 -7.26
C ASN A 152 -9.23 -3.61 -5.97
N GLN A 153 -8.17 -3.00 -5.40
CA GLN A 153 -8.26 -2.20 -4.19
C GLN A 153 -7.23 -1.07 -4.16
N GLN A 154 -7.65 0.07 -3.61
CA GLN A 154 -6.80 1.23 -3.38
C GLN A 154 -6.94 1.71 -1.94
N SER A 155 -5.82 2.07 -1.32
CA SER A 155 -5.75 2.63 0.03
C SER A 155 -5.30 4.09 -0.03
N TYR A 156 -6.00 4.95 0.70
CA TYR A 156 -5.71 6.38 0.81
C TYR A 156 -5.45 6.72 2.27
N TYR A 157 -4.31 7.37 2.54
CA TYR A 157 -3.88 7.68 3.89
C TYR A 157 -3.88 9.19 4.11
N PHE A 158 -4.64 9.62 5.11
CA PHE A 158 -4.80 11.02 5.46
C PHE A 158 -4.17 11.31 6.80
N ALA A 159 -3.42 12.42 6.89
CA ALA A 159 -2.88 12.95 8.13
C ALA A 159 -3.39 14.38 8.37
N GLN A 160 -3.52 14.76 9.64
CA GLN A 160 -3.92 16.11 10.02
C GLN A 160 -2.67 16.99 10.19
N ARG A 161 -2.40 17.97 9.25
CA ARG A 161 -1.17 18.78 9.18
C ARG A 161 -1.41 20.21 8.65
N PRO A 162 -1.86 21.17 9.39
CA PRO A 162 -2.77 21.14 10.53
C PRO A 162 -4.18 20.67 10.15
N CYS A 163 -4.57 20.82 8.88
CA CYS A 163 -5.79 20.31 8.29
C CYS A 163 -5.58 18.91 7.68
N TRP A 164 -6.66 18.24 7.35
CA TRP A 164 -6.59 16.93 6.69
C TRP A 164 -5.93 17.03 5.32
N GLN A 165 -4.95 16.18 5.09
CA GLN A 165 -4.25 16.04 3.82
C GLN A 165 -4.10 14.57 3.44
N LEU A 166 -4.31 14.25 2.17
CA LEU A 166 -3.90 12.97 1.59
C LEU A 166 -2.37 12.98 1.47
N VAL A 167 -1.70 12.13 2.22
CA VAL A 167 -0.23 12.07 2.27
C VAL A 167 0.34 10.87 1.53
N ARG A 168 -0.48 9.81 1.34
CA ARG A 168 -0.08 8.61 0.64
C ARG A 168 -1.29 7.95 -0.01
N MET A 169 -1.08 7.39 -1.19
CA MET A 169 -2.01 6.45 -1.84
C MET A 169 -1.28 5.17 -2.21
N ALA A 170 -1.96 4.05 -2.15
CA ALA A 170 -1.45 2.76 -2.57
C ALA A 170 -2.47 2.09 -3.50
N ASP A 171 -2.05 1.75 -4.72
CA ASP A 171 -2.79 0.87 -5.60
C ASP A 171 -2.28 -0.56 -5.36
N GLU A 172 -3.11 -1.34 -4.68
CA GLU A 172 -2.81 -2.72 -4.29
C GLU A 172 -3.46 -3.72 -5.26
N SER A 173 -3.90 -3.24 -6.43
CA SER A 173 -4.47 -4.08 -7.49
C SER A 173 -3.39 -4.91 -8.17
N ILE A 174 -3.61 -6.23 -8.31
CA ILE A 174 -2.70 -7.19 -8.97
C ILE A 174 -3.49 -8.12 -9.89
#